data_43309f03ec362acd3946d5d26d4e4f7e
#
_entry.id   43309f03ec362acd3946d5d26d4e4f7e
#
_cell.length_a   1.000
_cell.length_b   1.000
_cell.length_c   1.000
_cell.angle_alpha   90.00
_cell.angle_beta   90.00
_cell.angle_gamma   90.00
#
_symmetry.space_group_name_H-M   'P 1'
#
loop_
_entity.id
_entity.type
_entity.pdbx_description
1 polymer ?
#
loop_
_entity_poly.entity_id
_entity_poly.type
_entity_poly.pdbx_seq_one_letter_code
_entity_poly.pdbx_strand_id
1 'polypeptide(L)'
;MALAWEIKQAGMEAVVEGVGKNLRYAFMEGIEIWIAAVDAAGKTTARNVCFVIPRQVKQDEIFPFSVKLPIAVEPGMLLKFTYKYNGSDGGDGGVDWMQSFEWGVS
;
A
#
# COMPACT_ATOMS: atom_id res chain seq x y z
N MET A 1 -9.51 -3.44 4.88
CA MET A 1 -8.82 -3.91 3.65
C MET A 1 -7.67 -4.85 4.03
N ALA A 2 -7.55 -5.95 3.36
CA ALA A 2 -6.44 -6.89 3.57
C ALA A 2 -5.38 -6.67 2.50
N LEU A 3 -4.09 -6.71 2.90
CA LEU A 3 -2.95 -6.59 1.99
C LEU A 3 -2.02 -7.79 2.14
N ALA A 4 -1.52 -8.29 1.03
CA ALA A 4 -0.44 -9.27 0.98
C ALA A 4 0.60 -8.76 -0.02
N TRP A 5 1.88 -8.90 0.31
CA TRP A 5 2.95 -8.37 -0.53
C TRP A 5 4.22 -9.19 -0.45
N GLU A 6 5.10 -8.99 -1.43
CA GLU A 6 6.47 -9.46 -1.42
C GLU A 6 7.39 -8.36 -1.93
N ILE A 7 8.67 -8.44 -1.58
CA ILE A 7 9.69 -7.47 -2.00
C ILE A 7 10.62 -8.15 -2.99
N LYS A 8 10.81 -7.50 -4.15
CA LYS A 8 11.78 -7.92 -5.16
C LYS A 8 12.89 -6.88 -5.23
N GLN A 9 14.13 -7.32 -5.02
CA GLN A 9 15.29 -6.45 -5.08
C GLN A 9 16.01 -6.64 -6.41
N ALA A 10 16.30 -5.54 -7.11
CA ALA A 10 17.06 -5.54 -8.34
C ALA A 10 18.07 -4.40 -8.28
N GLY A 11 19.33 -4.71 -7.90
CA GLY A 11 20.36 -3.69 -7.71
C GLY A 11 19.99 -2.70 -6.61
N MET A 12 19.90 -1.42 -6.95
CA MET A 12 19.55 -0.33 -6.03
C MET A 12 18.06 0.04 -6.08
N GLU A 13 17.24 -0.84 -6.62
CA GLU A 13 15.80 -0.63 -6.68
C GLU A 13 15.05 -1.79 -6.01
N ALA A 14 14.12 -1.46 -5.14
CA ALA A 14 13.22 -2.44 -4.54
C ALA A 14 11.81 -2.22 -5.11
N VAL A 15 11.14 -3.32 -5.42
CA VAL A 15 9.73 -3.28 -5.84
C VAL A 15 8.90 -4.05 -4.82
N VAL A 16 7.94 -3.36 -4.21
CA VAL A 16 6.98 -3.97 -3.31
C VAL A 16 5.73 -4.28 -4.14
N GLU A 17 5.50 -5.55 -4.39
CA GLU A 17 4.36 -6.01 -5.19
C GLU A 17 3.39 -6.78 -4.33
N GLY A 18 2.11 -6.61 -4.57
CA GLY A 18 1.13 -7.35 -3.81
C GLY A 18 -0.27 -7.22 -4.34
N VAL A 19 -1.17 -7.68 -3.52
CA VAL A 19 -2.61 -7.60 -3.77
C VAL A 19 -3.32 -7.07 -2.54
N GLY A 20 -4.39 -6.33 -2.78
CA GLY A 20 -5.31 -5.92 -1.74
C GLY A 20 -6.69 -6.50 -1.99
N LYS A 21 -7.48 -6.59 -0.93
CA LYS A 21 -8.85 -7.08 -1.00
C LYS A 21 -9.78 -6.15 -0.24
N ASN A 22 -10.88 -5.79 -0.87
CA ASN A 22 -11.94 -5.02 -0.20
C ASN A 22 -12.80 -5.97 0.63
N LEU A 23 -12.67 -5.91 1.94
CA LEU A 23 -13.38 -6.80 2.86
C LEU A 23 -14.69 -6.23 3.40
N ARG A 24 -14.90 -4.91 3.31
CA ARG A 24 -15.95 -4.27 4.11
C ARG A 24 -17.00 -3.53 3.31
N TYR A 25 -16.58 -2.72 2.33
CA TYR A 25 -17.50 -1.82 1.64
C TYR A 25 -18.03 -2.41 0.36
N ALA A 26 -19.27 -2.08 -0.01
CA ALA A 26 -19.81 -2.44 -1.32
C ALA A 26 -18.89 -1.91 -2.43
N PHE A 27 -18.35 -0.70 -2.23
CA PHE A 27 -17.43 -0.07 -3.19
C PHE A 27 -16.30 0.64 -2.45
N MET A 28 -15.07 0.48 -2.96
CA MET A 28 -13.91 1.28 -2.57
C MET A 28 -13.43 2.02 -3.82
N GLU A 29 -13.17 3.32 -3.70
CA GLU A 29 -12.71 4.15 -4.81
C GLU A 29 -11.48 4.95 -4.44
N GLY A 30 -10.70 5.30 -5.47
CA GLY A 30 -9.54 6.15 -5.31
C GLY A 30 -8.50 5.60 -4.37
N ILE A 31 -8.24 4.29 -4.43
CA ILE A 31 -7.28 3.63 -3.53
C ILE A 31 -5.87 4.09 -3.87
N GLU A 32 -5.16 4.60 -2.85
CA GLU A 32 -3.75 4.97 -2.92
C GLU A 32 -2.98 4.16 -1.90
N ILE A 33 -1.84 3.60 -2.31
CA ILE A 33 -0.95 2.87 -1.41
C ILE A 33 0.40 3.58 -1.41
N TRP A 34 0.79 4.10 -0.26
CA TRP A 34 2.05 4.79 -0.03
C TRP A 34 2.97 3.89 0.75
N ILE A 35 4.22 3.79 0.33
CA ILE A 35 5.23 3.03 1.05
C ILE A 35 6.45 3.92 1.27
N ALA A 36 6.88 4.02 2.52
CA ALA A 36 8.09 4.71 2.92
C ALA A 36 9.08 3.72 3.52
N ALA A 37 10.33 3.82 3.14
CA ALA A 37 11.41 3.04 3.73
C ALA A 37 12.07 3.86 4.83
N VAL A 38 12.18 3.28 6.01
CA VAL A 38 12.76 3.90 7.19
C VAL A 38 13.98 3.11 7.61
N ASP A 39 15.15 3.77 7.74
CA ASP A 39 16.38 3.09 8.13
C ASP A 39 16.40 2.77 9.64
N ALA A 40 17.47 2.08 10.08
CA ALA A 40 17.62 1.69 11.47
C ALA A 40 17.72 2.88 12.44
N ALA A 41 18.05 4.06 11.95
CA ALA A 41 18.08 5.30 12.74
C ALA A 41 16.74 6.01 12.81
N GLY A 42 15.70 5.47 12.17
CA GLY A 42 14.37 6.08 12.13
C GLY A 42 14.17 7.14 11.07
N LYS A 43 15.10 7.23 10.11
CA LYS A 43 15.04 8.23 9.05
C LYS A 43 14.38 7.66 7.79
N THR A 44 13.42 8.39 7.22
CA THR A 44 12.83 8.04 5.93
C THR A 44 13.85 8.27 4.82
N THR A 45 14.21 7.20 4.12
CA THR A 45 15.21 7.23 3.04
C THR A 45 14.62 7.24 1.65
N ALA A 46 13.40 6.73 1.50
CA ALA A 46 12.67 6.75 0.23
C ALA A 46 11.18 6.58 0.50
N ARG A 47 10.36 7.09 -0.42
CA ARG A 47 8.92 6.84 -0.41
C ARG A 47 8.36 6.97 -1.81
N ASN A 48 7.26 6.28 -2.06
CA ASN A 48 6.56 6.36 -3.33
C ASN A 48 5.09 5.97 -3.13
N VAL A 49 4.29 6.15 -4.16
CA VAL A 49 2.86 5.88 -4.14
C VAL A 49 2.42 5.09 -5.35
N CYS A 50 1.43 4.24 -5.17
CA CYS A 50 0.72 3.54 -6.25
C CYS A 50 -0.76 3.94 -6.21
N PHE A 51 -1.28 4.34 -7.36
CA PHE A 51 -2.72 4.57 -7.55
C PHE A 51 -3.31 3.31 -8.16
N VAL A 52 -4.27 2.72 -7.46
CA VAL A 52 -4.82 1.42 -7.85
C VAL A 52 -5.75 1.57 -9.06
N ILE A 53 -5.60 0.67 -10.02
CA ILE A 53 -6.47 0.52 -11.19
C ILE A 53 -7.05 -0.89 -11.14
N PRO A 54 -8.38 -1.07 -11.23
CA PRO A 54 -9.41 -0.09 -11.53
C PRO A 54 -9.70 0.86 -10.38
N ARG A 55 -10.26 2.02 -10.70
CA ARG A 55 -10.53 3.07 -9.72
C ARG A 55 -11.56 2.65 -8.66
N GLN A 56 -12.50 1.80 -9.04
CA GLN A 56 -13.54 1.26 -8.16
C GLN A 56 -13.33 -0.23 -7.93
N VAL A 57 -13.32 -0.66 -6.68
CA VAL A 57 -13.18 -2.06 -6.29
C VAL A 57 -14.41 -2.44 -5.47
N LYS A 58 -15.14 -3.46 -5.93
CA LYS A 58 -16.32 -3.97 -5.23
C LYS A 58 -15.93 -4.85 -4.06
N GLN A 59 -16.90 -5.11 -3.18
CA GLN A 59 -16.70 -6.01 -2.04
C GLN A 59 -16.18 -7.37 -2.49
N ASP A 60 -15.17 -7.87 -1.78
CA ASP A 60 -14.48 -9.14 -2.04
C ASP A 60 -13.64 -9.20 -3.33
N GLU A 61 -13.59 -8.11 -4.10
CA GLU A 61 -12.68 -8.05 -5.22
C GLU A 61 -11.23 -7.84 -4.77
N ILE A 62 -10.31 -8.40 -5.53
CA ILE A 62 -8.87 -8.30 -5.33
C ILE A 62 -8.30 -7.33 -6.37
N PHE A 63 -7.38 -6.47 -5.95
CA PHE A 63 -6.67 -5.57 -6.83
C PHE A 63 -5.16 -5.71 -6.66
N PRO A 64 -4.37 -5.60 -7.74
CA PRO A 64 -2.91 -5.62 -7.65
C PRO A 64 -2.37 -4.23 -7.30
N PHE A 65 -1.19 -4.20 -6.67
CA PHE A 65 -0.44 -2.97 -6.50
C PHE A 65 1.06 -3.23 -6.64
N SER A 66 1.80 -2.19 -7.01
CA SER A 66 3.25 -2.25 -7.13
C SER A 66 3.82 -0.87 -6.83
N VAL A 67 4.77 -0.80 -5.91
CA VAL A 67 5.45 0.43 -5.52
C VAL A 67 6.95 0.25 -5.65
N LYS A 68 7.61 1.11 -6.42
CA LYS A 68 9.06 1.10 -6.60
C LYS A 68 9.71 2.06 -5.64
N LEU A 69 10.75 1.59 -4.97
CA LEU A 69 11.59 2.40 -4.08
C LEU A 69 13.01 2.44 -4.62
N PRO A 70 13.61 3.62 -4.83
CA PRO A 70 14.95 3.75 -5.42
C PRO A 70 16.06 3.49 -4.40
N ILE A 71 15.95 2.40 -3.65
CA ILE A 71 16.91 2.00 -2.62
C ILE A 71 17.02 0.49 -2.52
N ALA A 72 18.10 0.02 -1.91
CA ALA A 72 18.21 -1.35 -1.44
C ALA A 72 17.49 -1.47 -0.09
N VAL A 73 16.64 -2.47 0.04
CA VAL A 73 15.94 -2.77 1.29
C VAL A 73 16.74 -3.83 2.04
N GLU A 74 17.11 -3.52 3.28
CA GLU A 74 18.01 -4.35 4.09
C GLU A 74 17.36 -4.77 5.40
N PRO A 75 17.80 -5.89 6.02
CA PRO A 75 17.33 -6.27 7.36
C PRO A 75 17.55 -5.14 8.37
N GLY A 76 16.59 -4.97 9.25
CA GLY A 76 16.61 -3.90 10.26
C GLY A 76 15.92 -2.62 9.81
N MET A 77 15.56 -2.51 8.54
CA MET A 77 14.74 -1.40 8.03
C MET A 77 13.27 -1.65 8.33
N LEU A 78 12.49 -0.57 8.30
CA LEU A 78 11.02 -0.63 8.37
C LEU A 78 10.44 -0.15 7.07
N LEU A 79 9.37 -0.78 6.63
CA LEU A 79 8.51 -0.26 5.57
C LEU A 79 7.22 0.23 6.23
N LYS A 80 6.95 1.53 6.05
CA LYS A 80 5.71 2.13 6.53
C LYS A 80 4.71 2.18 5.39
N PHE A 81 3.62 1.45 5.53
CA PHE A 81 2.52 1.42 4.58
C PHE A 81 1.46 2.40 5.03
N THR A 82 1.01 3.25 4.12
CA THR A 82 -0.15 4.12 4.35
C THR A 82 -1.09 3.92 3.18
N TYR A 83 -2.34 3.61 3.45
CA TYR A 83 -3.32 3.50 2.39
C TYR A 83 -4.52 4.41 2.65
N LYS A 84 -5.03 4.98 1.56
CA LYS A 84 -6.18 5.88 1.56
C LYS A 84 -7.20 5.36 0.57
N TYR A 85 -8.47 5.51 0.89
CA TYR A 85 -9.56 5.18 -0.02
C TYR A 85 -10.85 5.83 0.44
N ASN A 86 -11.82 5.92 -0.48
CA ASN A 86 -13.20 6.26 -0.17
C ASN A 86 -14.03 4.98 -0.19
N GLY A 87 -14.66 4.63 0.92
CA GLY A 87 -15.52 3.47 1.05
C GLY A 87 -16.98 3.88 1.10
N SER A 88 -17.83 3.20 0.34
CA SER A 88 -19.28 3.45 0.34
C SER A 88 -20.06 2.14 0.21
N ASP A 89 -21.31 2.16 0.65
CA ASP A 89 -22.23 1.03 0.56
C ASP A 89 -23.33 1.27 -0.49
N GLY A 90 -23.06 2.17 -1.46
CA GLY A 90 -23.97 2.44 -2.56
C GLY A 90 -24.94 3.59 -2.34
N GLY A 91 -24.81 4.31 -1.22
CA GLY A 91 -25.58 5.53 -0.97
C GLY A 91 -24.82 6.80 -1.37
N ASP A 92 -25.44 7.94 -1.14
CA ASP A 92 -24.78 9.23 -1.33
C ASP A 92 -23.74 9.48 -0.23
N GLY A 93 -22.53 9.80 -0.65
CA GLY A 93 -21.43 10.11 0.25
C GLY A 93 -20.77 8.88 0.85
N GLY A 94 -19.54 8.65 0.53
CA GLY A 94 -18.70 7.65 1.16
C GLY A 94 -17.93 8.25 2.34
N VAL A 95 -17.11 7.43 2.95
CA VAL A 95 -16.22 7.82 4.03
C VAL A 95 -14.78 7.71 3.55
N ASP A 96 -14.01 8.77 3.75
CA ASP A 96 -12.58 8.74 3.47
C ASP A 96 -11.84 8.10 4.61
N TRP A 97 -11.01 7.12 4.28
CA TRP A 97 -10.19 6.39 5.23
C TRP A 97 -8.71 6.57 4.92
N MET A 98 -7.92 6.65 5.98
CA MET A 98 -6.47 6.61 5.91
C MET A 98 -5.96 5.79 7.10
N GLN A 99 -5.16 4.79 6.81
CA GLN A 99 -4.52 3.96 7.83
C GLN A 99 -3.06 3.74 7.50
N SER A 100 -2.25 3.56 8.54
CA SER A 100 -0.82 3.28 8.40
C SER A 100 -0.44 2.12 9.29
N PHE A 101 0.52 1.32 8.83
CA PHE A 101 1.16 0.29 9.63
C PHE A 101 2.63 0.16 9.23
N GLU A 102 3.43 -0.41 10.12
CA GLU A 102 4.85 -0.64 9.87
C GLU A 102 5.14 -2.13 9.82
N TRP A 103 6.07 -2.50 8.94
CA TRP A 103 6.54 -3.86 8.81
C TRP A 103 8.07 -3.89 8.83
N GLY A 104 8.64 -4.71 9.74
CA GLY A 104 10.08 -4.86 9.85
C GLY A 104 10.64 -5.81 8.78
N VAL A 105 11.68 -5.36 8.10
CA VAL A 105 12.41 -6.18 7.12
C VAL A 105 13.34 -7.12 7.87
N SER A 106 13.19 -8.42 7.64
CA SER A 106 13.99 -9.46 8.26
C SER A 106 15.05 -10.06 7.34
#